data_b1df0153916ec19c1cef4376beacb051
#
_entry.id   b1df0153916ec19c1cef4376beacb051
#
_cell.length_a   1.000
_cell.length_b   1.000
_cell.length_c   1.000
_cell.angle_alpha   90.00
_cell.angle_beta   90.00
_cell.angle_gamma   90.00
#
_symmetry.space_group_name_H-M   'P 1'
#
loop_
_entity.id
_entity.type
_entity.pdbx_description
1 polymer ?
#
loop_
_entity_poly.entity_id
_entity_poly.type
_entity_poly.pdbx_seq_one_letter_code
_entity_poly.pdbx_strand_id
1 'polypeptide(L)'
;TPKTLYWSPQYLSIAKFIGDSIILPATLKNDSIATCQLGEIAIENKGNGHTQGKVLFRPEQFSLAKKIQDPTASFKGEIKRIESRGRAINICIDICGYELNINEDLINEYHTDEQVTMYLYGKGVFYND
;
A
#
# COMPACT_ATOMS: atom_id res chain seq x y z
N THR A 1 -1.37 -4.38 21.53
CA THR A 1 -1.54 -5.74 21.01
C THR A 1 -0.72 -5.95 19.75
N PRO A 2 -0.39 -7.18 19.37
CA PRO A 2 0.35 -7.44 18.14
C PRO A 2 -0.32 -6.88 16.90
N LYS A 3 -1.65 -6.95 16.80
CA LYS A 3 -2.38 -6.38 15.66
C LYS A 3 -2.21 -4.87 15.57
N THR A 4 -2.31 -4.17 16.71
CA THR A 4 -2.15 -2.73 16.74
C THR A 4 -0.74 -2.32 16.35
N LEU A 5 0.27 -3.05 16.80
CA LEU A 5 1.66 -2.77 16.44
C LEU A 5 1.91 -2.90 14.94
N TYR A 6 1.25 -3.86 14.31
CA TYR A 6 1.43 -4.09 12.87
C TYR A 6 0.63 -3.10 12.03
N TRP A 7 -0.67 -2.95 12.30
CA TRP A 7 -1.59 -2.17 11.45
C TRP A 7 -1.58 -0.68 11.76
N SER A 8 -1.38 -0.30 13.02
CA SER A 8 -1.42 1.11 13.44
C SER A 8 -0.33 1.38 14.48
N PRO A 9 0.95 1.24 14.11
CA PRO A 9 2.04 1.53 15.04
C PRO A 9 2.06 3.01 15.41
N GLN A 10 2.44 3.29 16.64
CA GLN A 10 2.46 4.65 17.14
C GLN A 10 3.50 5.52 16.43
N TYR A 11 4.62 4.94 16.04
CA TYR A 11 5.72 5.63 15.37
C TYR A 11 6.12 4.90 14.10
N LEU A 12 6.50 5.67 13.07
CA LEU A 12 6.94 5.12 11.79
C LEU A 12 8.17 4.22 11.94
N SER A 13 9.10 4.58 12.84
CA SER A 13 10.30 3.77 13.08
C SER A 13 9.96 2.37 13.58
N ILE A 14 8.91 2.25 14.40
CA ILE A 14 8.44 0.95 14.88
C ILE A 14 7.82 0.15 13.72
N ALA A 15 7.08 0.83 12.84
CA ALA A 15 6.45 0.18 11.69
C ALA A 15 7.48 -0.52 10.81
N LYS A 16 8.59 0.13 10.53
CA LYS A 16 9.66 -0.43 9.69
C LYS A 16 10.31 -1.64 10.32
N PHE A 17 10.39 -1.66 11.65
CA PHE A 17 11.03 -2.74 12.39
C PHE A 17 10.17 -4.01 12.46
N ILE A 18 8.85 -3.86 12.52
CA ILE A 18 7.95 -4.98 12.80
C ILE A 18 7.67 -5.83 11.56
N GLY A 19 7.68 -5.23 10.37
CA GLY A 19 7.39 -6.00 9.16
C GLY A 19 7.55 -5.19 7.90
N ASP A 20 7.28 -5.84 6.78
CA ASP A 20 7.34 -5.19 5.48
C ASP A 20 6.39 -4.00 5.43
N SER A 21 6.84 -2.92 4.83
CA SER A 21 6.08 -1.69 4.78
C SER A 21 6.26 -1.00 3.44
N ILE A 22 5.20 -0.28 3.05
CA ILE A 22 5.21 0.61 1.90
C ILE A 22 5.02 2.01 2.46
N ILE A 23 6.03 2.87 2.29
CA ILE A 23 6.05 4.20 2.90
C ILE A 23 6.24 5.22 1.80
N LEU A 24 5.31 6.16 1.69
CA LEU A 24 5.31 7.18 0.65
C LEU A 24 5.22 8.57 1.26
N PRO A 25 5.94 9.55 0.70
CA PRO A 25 5.69 10.95 1.07
C PRO A 25 4.24 11.31 0.81
N ALA A 26 3.64 12.07 1.72
CA ALA A 26 2.23 12.42 1.63
C ALA A 26 1.97 13.78 2.25
N THR A 27 0.90 14.41 1.77
CA THR A 27 0.41 15.69 2.30
C THR A 27 -1.04 15.52 2.68
N LEU A 28 -1.43 15.95 3.88
CA LEU A 28 -2.82 15.88 4.31
C LEU A 28 -3.68 16.83 3.48
N LYS A 29 -4.80 16.30 3.00
CA LYS A 29 -5.88 17.11 2.44
C LYS A 29 -6.84 17.54 3.56
N ASN A 30 -7.11 16.63 4.48
CA ASN A 30 -7.88 16.87 5.71
C ASN A 30 -7.50 15.76 6.72
N ASP A 31 -8.22 15.68 7.85
CA ASP A 31 -7.87 14.71 8.90
C ASP A 31 -8.03 13.25 8.50
N SER A 32 -8.75 12.96 7.43
CA SER A 32 -9.03 11.60 7.03
C SER A 32 -8.54 11.24 5.63
N ILE A 33 -7.95 12.20 4.89
CA ILE A 33 -7.47 11.96 3.52
C ILE A 33 -6.10 12.60 3.35
N ALA A 34 -5.18 11.83 2.78
CA ALA A 34 -3.86 12.33 2.37
C ALA A 34 -3.67 12.14 0.88
N THR A 35 -2.85 12.99 0.28
CA THR A 35 -2.45 12.89 -1.12
C THR A 35 -1.02 12.40 -1.19
N CYS A 36 -0.78 11.35 -1.97
CA CYS A 36 0.55 10.80 -2.21
C CYS A 36 0.70 10.49 -3.70
N GLN A 37 1.78 9.82 -4.06
CA GLN A 37 2.04 9.49 -5.47
C GLN A 37 0.96 8.59 -6.07
N LEU A 38 0.27 7.80 -5.24
CA LEU A 38 -0.83 6.95 -5.68
C LEU A 38 -2.15 7.70 -5.85
N GLY A 39 -2.24 8.95 -5.37
CA GLY A 39 -3.46 9.75 -5.40
C GLY A 39 -3.99 10.03 -4.00
N GLU A 40 -5.30 10.27 -3.89
CA GLU A 40 -5.95 10.53 -2.60
C GLU A 40 -6.27 9.22 -1.90
N ILE A 41 -5.86 9.12 -0.64
CA ILE A 41 -5.93 7.89 0.14
C ILE A 41 -6.59 8.19 1.48
N ALA A 42 -7.51 7.32 1.91
CA ALA A 42 -8.08 7.37 3.25
C ALA A 42 -7.00 6.99 4.28
N ILE A 43 -6.89 7.75 5.36
CA ILE A 43 -5.84 7.55 6.34
C ILE A 43 -6.35 7.65 7.78
N GLU A 44 -5.59 7.00 8.67
CA GLU A 44 -5.61 7.29 10.09
C GLU A 44 -4.50 8.32 10.34
N ASN A 45 -4.84 9.45 10.97
CA ASN A 45 -3.89 10.56 11.12
C ASN A 45 -3.16 10.48 12.46
N LYS A 46 -1.85 10.25 12.40
CA LYS A 46 -0.94 10.31 13.56
C LYS A 46 0.12 11.40 13.39
N GLY A 47 -0.19 12.42 12.60
CA GLY A 47 0.76 13.46 12.23
C GLY A 47 0.90 14.61 13.23
N ASN A 48 0.21 14.58 14.36
CA ASN A 48 0.34 15.57 15.42
C ASN A 48 0.15 17.04 14.94
N GLY A 49 -0.80 17.27 14.04
CA GLY A 49 -1.08 18.60 13.50
C GLY A 49 -0.25 19.01 12.30
N HIS A 50 0.73 18.21 11.91
CA HIS A 50 1.52 18.49 10.71
C HIS A 50 0.76 18.05 9.46
N THR A 51 0.94 18.78 8.36
CA THR A 51 0.26 18.49 7.10
C THR A 51 1.13 17.74 6.11
N GLN A 52 2.45 17.76 6.30
CA GLN A 52 3.38 17.03 5.44
C GLN A 52 4.05 15.94 6.23
N GLY A 53 4.20 14.78 5.61
CA GLY A 53 4.80 13.62 6.24
C GLY A 53 4.82 12.42 5.33
N LYS A 54 4.51 11.26 5.89
CA LYS A 54 4.56 10.00 5.16
C LYS A 54 3.35 9.16 5.51
N VAL A 55 2.90 8.37 4.52
CA VAL A 55 1.83 7.40 4.72
C VAL A 55 2.41 6.00 4.68
N LEU A 56 1.97 5.17 5.62
CA LEU A 56 2.36 3.77 5.75
C LEU A 56 1.22 2.88 5.25
N PHE A 57 1.57 1.92 4.40
CA PHE A 57 0.71 0.79 4.06
C PHE A 57 1.44 -0.51 4.32
N ARG A 58 0.69 -1.57 4.55
CA ARG A 58 1.24 -2.94 4.56
C ARG A 58 0.98 -3.58 3.19
N PRO A 59 1.92 -4.40 2.69
CA PRO A 59 1.76 -5.01 1.36
C PRO A 59 0.46 -5.79 1.18
N GLU A 60 -0.05 -6.42 2.26
CA GLU A 60 -1.29 -7.20 2.22
C GLU A 60 -2.52 -6.37 1.94
N GLN A 61 -2.43 -5.04 2.09
CA GLN A 61 -3.55 -4.15 1.78
C GLN A 61 -3.79 -3.99 0.28
N PHE A 62 -2.82 -4.38 -0.55
CA PHE A 62 -2.91 -4.26 -2.00
C PHE A 62 -3.19 -5.61 -2.63
N SER A 63 -4.06 -5.65 -3.64
CA SER A 63 -4.38 -6.88 -4.37
C SER A 63 -4.75 -6.56 -5.81
N LEU A 64 -4.38 -7.47 -6.70
CA LEU A 64 -4.83 -7.42 -8.10
C LEU A 64 -6.21 -8.07 -8.26
N ALA A 65 -6.64 -8.86 -7.27
CA ALA A 65 -7.94 -9.50 -7.29
C ALA A 65 -8.92 -8.70 -6.43
N LYS A 66 -10.08 -8.38 -6.98
CA LYS A 66 -11.11 -7.68 -6.23
C LYS A 66 -11.74 -8.64 -5.23
N LYS A 67 -11.73 -8.25 -3.94
CA LYS A 67 -12.29 -9.05 -2.86
C LYS A 67 -13.78 -8.79 -2.70
N ILE A 68 -14.43 -9.56 -1.82
CA ILE A 68 -15.86 -9.38 -1.52
C ILE A 68 -16.13 -7.98 -0.95
N GLN A 69 -15.27 -7.52 -0.03
CA GLN A 69 -15.39 -6.16 0.53
C GLN A 69 -15.00 -5.12 -0.51
N ASP A 70 -15.56 -3.92 -0.38
CA ASP A 70 -15.22 -2.83 -1.29
C ASP A 70 -13.82 -2.29 -1.02
N PRO A 71 -13.04 -2.02 -2.06
CA PRO A 71 -11.75 -1.36 -1.87
C PRO A 71 -11.94 0.10 -1.48
N THR A 72 -10.96 0.65 -0.77
CA THR A 72 -10.95 2.08 -0.43
C THR A 72 -10.39 2.93 -1.56
N ALA A 73 -9.62 2.32 -2.45
CA ALA A 73 -9.09 2.99 -3.64
C ALA A 73 -8.70 1.95 -4.68
N SER A 74 -8.53 2.39 -5.92
CA SER A 74 -8.00 1.55 -6.99
C SER A 74 -7.07 2.38 -7.87
N PHE A 75 -6.08 1.69 -8.45
CA PHE A 75 -5.04 2.34 -9.24
C PHE A 75 -4.77 1.55 -10.51
N LYS A 76 -4.44 2.26 -11.59
CA LYS A 76 -3.97 1.62 -12.82
C LYS A 76 -2.47 1.46 -12.74
N GLY A 77 -1.99 0.28 -13.10
CA GLY A 77 -0.57 -0.01 -13.08
C GLY A 77 -0.16 -0.96 -14.18
N GLU A 78 1.15 -1.14 -14.30
CA GLU A 78 1.75 -2.02 -15.30
C GLU A 78 2.70 -2.99 -14.61
N ILE A 79 2.58 -4.27 -14.92
CA ILE A 79 3.46 -5.29 -14.36
C ILE A 79 4.85 -5.17 -14.97
N LYS A 80 5.87 -5.01 -14.14
CA LYS A 80 7.26 -4.87 -14.57
C LYS A 80 8.05 -6.17 -14.45
N ARG A 81 7.84 -6.92 -13.35
CA ARG A 81 8.55 -8.16 -13.09
C ARG A 81 7.65 -9.14 -12.37
N ILE A 82 7.85 -10.42 -12.64
CA ILE A 82 7.15 -11.50 -11.95
C ILE A 82 8.18 -12.53 -11.52
N GLU A 83 8.20 -12.85 -10.23
CA GLU A 83 9.11 -13.85 -9.69
C GLU A 83 8.32 -14.92 -8.95
N SER A 84 8.62 -16.20 -9.24
CA SER A 84 8.01 -17.31 -8.53
C SER A 84 8.72 -17.54 -7.20
N ARG A 85 7.96 -17.68 -6.13
CA ARG A 85 8.49 -17.97 -4.79
C ARG A 85 7.64 -19.04 -4.14
N GLY A 86 7.95 -20.32 -4.43
CA GLY A 86 7.19 -21.43 -3.91
C GLY A 86 5.75 -21.43 -4.45
N ARG A 87 4.76 -21.31 -3.57
CA ARG A 87 3.35 -21.32 -3.94
C ARG A 87 2.80 -19.96 -4.32
N ALA A 88 3.59 -18.91 -4.12
CA ALA A 88 3.18 -17.55 -4.41
C ALA A 88 4.07 -16.96 -5.49
N ILE A 89 3.57 -15.91 -6.13
CA ILE A 89 4.38 -15.12 -7.03
C ILE A 89 4.53 -13.71 -6.44
N ASN A 90 5.71 -13.15 -6.62
CA ASN A 90 5.97 -11.76 -6.29
C ASN A 90 5.85 -10.95 -7.59
N ILE A 91 5.02 -9.93 -7.57
CA ILE A 91 4.77 -9.09 -8.74
C ILE A 91 5.19 -7.66 -8.43
N CYS A 92 6.05 -7.11 -9.29
CA CYS A 92 6.44 -5.71 -9.22
C CYS A 92 5.56 -4.93 -10.19
N ILE A 93 4.84 -3.94 -9.67
CA ILE A 93 3.87 -3.14 -10.43
C ILE A 93 4.27 -1.68 -10.37
N ASP A 94 4.32 -1.02 -11.52
CA ASP A 94 4.55 0.42 -11.63
C ASP A 94 3.20 1.14 -11.62
N ILE A 95 3.02 2.02 -10.64
CA ILE A 95 1.85 2.89 -10.55
C ILE A 95 2.36 4.32 -10.50
N CYS A 96 2.13 5.08 -11.56
CA CYS A 96 2.55 6.49 -11.66
C CYS A 96 4.03 6.69 -11.35
N GLY A 97 4.88 5.77 -11.79
CA GLY A 97 6.32 5.84 -11.55
C GLY A 97 6.79 5.24 -10.24
N TYR A 98 5.88 4.80 -9.39
CA TYR A 98 6.25 4.14 -8.13
C TYR A 98 6.10 2.63 -8.28
N GLU A 99 7.15 1.89 -7.93
CA GLU A 99 7.15 0.42 -8.03
C GLU A 99 6.74 -0.21 -6.71
N LEU A 100 5.64 -0.97 -6.74
CA LEU A 100 5.16 -1.74 -5.60
C LEU A 100 5.43 -3.22 -5.83
N ASN A 101 5.84 -3.91 -4.76
CA ASN A 101 6.00 -5.37 -4.79
C ASN A 101 4.90 -5.99 -3.95
N ILE A 102 4.11 -6.86 -4.57
CA ILE A 102 3.03 -7.57 -3.88
C ILE A 102 3.17 -9.07 -4.12
N ASN A 103 2.54 -9.85 -3.24
CA ASN A 103 2.47 -11.30 -3.39
C ASN A 103 1.06 -11.69 -3.80
N GLU A 104 0.96 -12.55 -4.81
CA GLU A 104 -0.31 -13.08 -5.30
C GLU A 104 -0.23 -14.60 -5.39
N ASP A 105 -1.40 -15.25 -5.41
CA ASP A 105 -1.47 -16.68 -5.58
C ASP A 105 -1.20 -17.08 -7.03
N LEU A 106 -0.65 -18.28 -7.22
CA LEU A 106 -0.37 -18.83 -8.55
C LEU A 106 -1.63 -19.13 -9.37
N ILE A 107 -2.82 -19.03 -8.76
CA ILE A 107 -4.10 -19.36 -9.41
C ILE A 107 -4.36 -18.49 -10.64
N ASN A 108 -3.95 -17.21 -10.58
CA ASN A 108 -4.17 -16.28 -11.66
C ASN A 108 -2.91 -16.18 -12.53
N GLU A 109 -3.12 -16.03 -13.82
CA GLU A 109 -2.03 -15.88 -14.77
C GLU A 109 -1.80 -14.40 -15.06
N TYR A 110 -0.56 -13.95 -14.83
CA TYR A 110 -0.15 -12.56 -15.06
C TYR A 110 1.05 -12.54 -16.01
N HIS A 111 1.18 -11.47 -16.77
CA HIS A 111 2.25 -11.32 -17.75
C HIS A 111 2.97 -10.00 -17.56
N THR A 112 4.28 -10.00 -17.83
CA THR A 112 5.09 -8.76 -17.87
C THR A 112 4.49 -7.82 -18.91
N ASP A 113 4.51 -6.53 -18.60
CA ASP A 113 3.93 -5.43 -19.40
C ASP A 113 2.41 -5.42 -19.45
N GLU A 114 1.75 -6.31 -18.73
CA GLU A 114 0.29 -6.32 -18.62
C GLU A 114 -0.20 -5.10 -17.86
N GLN A 115 -1.27 -4.45 -18.36
CA GLN A 115 -1.96 -3.38 -17.66
C GLN A 115 -2.94 -3.98 -16.68
N VAL A 116 -2.88 -3.55 -15.42
CA VAL A 116 -3.71 -4.12 -14.35
C VAL A 116 -4.34 -3.01 -13.52
N THR A 117 -5.38 -3.38 -12.78
CA THR A 117 -5.95 -2.53 -11.75
C THR A 117 -5.56 -3.10 -10.39
N MET A 118 -4.94 -2.26 -9.56
CA MET A 118 -4.58 -2.61 -8.20
C MET A 118 -5.62 -2.05 -7.25
N TYR A 119 -6.10 -2.87 -6.32
CA TYR A 119 -7.08 -2.46 -5.32
C TYR A 119 -6.40 -2.30 -3.96
N LEU A 120 -6.76 -1.22 -3.27
CA LEU A 120 -6.32 -0.97 -1.90
C LEU A 120 -7.47 -1.22 -0.95
N TYR A 121 -7.21 -1.97 0.13
CA TYR A 121 -8.19 -2.26 1.16
C TYR A 121 -7.74 -1.66 2.48
N GLY A 122 -8.68 -0.98 3.18
CA GLY A 122 -8.37 -0.34 4.45
C GLY A 122 -7.71 1.02 4.27
N LYS A 123 -7.16 1.55 5.36
CA LYS A 123 -6.57 2.88 5.42
C LYS A 123 -5.06 2.81 5.50
N GLY A 124 -4.39 3.86 4.99
CA GLY A 124 -3.00 4.10 5.35
C GLY A 124 -2.92 4.77 6.71
N VAL A 125 -1.72 4.83 7.27
CA VAL A 125 -1.47 5.56 8.51
C VAL A 125 -0.51 6.71 8.19
N PHE A 126 -0.93 7.93 8.54
CA PHE A 126 -0.14 9.13 8.26
C PHE A 126 0.69 9.53 9.47
N TYR A 127 1.98 9.78 9.24
CA TYR A 127 2.95 10.24 10.25
C TYR A 127 3.62 11.51 9.76
N ASN A 128 4.08 12.33 10.70
CA ASN A 128 4.74 13.59 10.38
C ASN A 128 6.26 13.47 10.14
N ASP A 129 6.81 12.30 10.16
CA ASP A 129 8.26 12.08 9.96
C ASP A 129 8.71 12.27 8.53
#